data_42b414d726f96e543a692c58735821bc
#
_entry.id   42b414d726f96e543a692c58735821bc
#
_cell.length_a   1.000
_cell.length_b   1.000
_cell.length_c   1.000
_cell.angle_alpha   90.00
_cell.angle_beta   90.00
_cell.angle_gamma   90.00
#
_symmetry.space_group_name_H-M   'P 1'
#
loop_
_entity.id
_entity.type
_entity.pdbx_description
1 polymer ?
#
loop_
_entity_poly.entity_id
_entity_poly.type
_entity_poly.pdbx_seq_one_letter_code
_entity_poly.pdbx_strand_id
1 'polypeptide(L)'
;MPKAYWVAHVDVNDPAAYENYKAANAVAFAKYGAKFIVRGGKQEIREGQSRARTVVLEFQDYDTAMACYNSPEYQKALAIRKEISNGDLVIVEGM
;
A
#
# COMPACT_ATOMS: atom_id res chain seq x y z
N MET A 1 3.08 14.38 -17.02
CA MET A 1 3.71 13.18 -16.39
C MET A 1 2.62 12.22 -15.96
N PRO A 2 2.74 10.94 -16.28
CA PRO A 2 1.74 9.97 -15.84
C PRO A 2 1.78 9.84 -14.32
N LYS A 3 0.63 9.56 -13.74
CA LYS A 3 0.55 9.21 -12.33
C LYS A 3 1.11 7.82 -12.13
N ALA A 4 1.40 7.45 -10.90
CA ALA A 4 1.87 6.12 -10.56
C ALA A 4 1.06 5.57 -9.39
N TYR A 5 1.13 4.26 -9.22
CA TYR A 5 0.28 3.58 -8.26
C TYR A 5 1.05 2.52 -7.48
N TRP A 6 0.70 2.40 -6.21
CA TRP A 6 1.02 1.19 -5.45
C TRP A 6 -0.21 0.31 -5.54
N VAL A 7 -0.04 -0.90 -6.00
CA VAL A 7 -1.11 -1.88 -6.04
C VAL A 7 -0.71 -3.02 -5.11
N ALA A 8 -1.48 -3.20 -4.05
CA ALA A 8 -1.16 -4.17 -3.02
C ALA A 8 -2.31 -5.13 -2.77
N HIS A 9 -1.97 -6.40 -2.56
CA HIS A 9 -2.90 -7.43 -2.14
C HIS A 9 -2.36 -7.98 -0.82
N VAL A 10 -3.17 -8.00 0.22
CA VAL A 10 -2.72 -8.27 1.58
C VAL A 10 -3.66 -9.22 2.30
N ASP A 11 -3.08 -10.17 3.04
CA ASP A 11 -3.78 -10.97 4.04
C ASP A 11 -3.31 -10.49 5.40
N VAL A 12 -4.24 -10.02 6.23
CA VAL A 12 -3.93 -9.48 7.55
C VAL A 12 -4.12 -10.59 8.59
N ASN A 13 -3.05 -10.93 9.31
CA ASN A 13 -3.07 -11.99 10.32
C ASN A 13 -3.47 -11.49 11.70
N ASP A 14 -3.21 -10.20 11.97
CA ASP A 14 -3.53 -9.57 13.25
C ASP A 14 -4.16 -8.20 13.00
N PRO A 15 -5.50 -8.13 12.90
CA PRO A 15 -6.19 -6.87 12.59
C PRO A 15 -5.94 -5.77 13.62
N ALA A 16 -5.78 -6.11 14.88
CA ALA A 16 -5.53 -5.10 15.92
C ALA A 16 -4.15 -4.45 15.73
N ALA A 17 -3.12 -5.26 15.47
CA ALA A 17 -1.77 -4.75 15.21
C ALA A 17 -1.69 -4.03 13.87
N TYR A 18 -2.52 -4.40 12.89
CA TYR A 18 -2.58 -3.75 11.60
C TYR A 18 -2.98 -2.26 11.71
N GLU A 19 -3.74 -1.90 12.74
CA GLU A 19 -4.09 -0.51 13.01
C GLU A 19 -2.83 0.31 13.31
N ASN A 20 -1.83 -0.28 13.95
CA ASN A 20 -0.54 0.38 14.19
C ASN A 20 0.19 0.64 12.89
N TYR A 21 0.13 -0.31 11.94
CA TYR A 21 0.69 -0.12 10.61
C TYR A 21 0.00 1.05 9.89
N LYS A 22 -1.33 1.12 9.96
CA LYS A 22 -2.10 2.18 9.31
C LYS A 22 -1.75 3.55 9.88
N ALA A 23 -1.57 3.66 11.19
CA ALA A 23 -1.14 4.90 11.82
C ALA A 23 0.27 5.30 11.37
N ALA A 24 1.17 4.34 11.29
CA ALA A 24 2.55 4.60 10.89
C ALA A 24 2.65 4.98 9.40
N ASN A 25 1.91 4.30 8.51
CA ASN A 25 1.99 4.59 7.08
C ASN A 25 1.37 5.96 6.73
N ALA A 26 0.44 6.45 7.54
CA ALA A 26 -0.18 7.75 7.31
C ALA A 26 0.86 8.88 7.26
N VAL A 27 1.93 8.78 8.04
CA VAL A 27 3.02 9.76 8.07
C VAL A 27 3.72 9.81 6.71
N ALA A 28 4.08 8.66 6.17
CA ALA A 28 4.73 8.57 4.86
C ALA A 28 3.81 9.04 3.74
N PHE A 29 2.56 8.61 3.74
CA PHE A 29 1.61 8.96 2.69
C PHE A 29 1.30 10.46 2.68
N ALA A 30 1.18 11.08 3.84
CA ALA A 30 0.98 12.52 3.92
C ALA A 30 2.18 13.28 3.35
N LYS A 31 3.39 12.83 3.65
CA LYS A 31 4.62 13.47 3.18
C LYS A 31 4.77 13.43 1.66
N TYR A 32 4.36 12.33 1.04
CA TYR A 32 4.55 12.12 -0.41
C TYR A 32 3.28 12.36 -1.22
N GLY A 33 2.22 12.83 -0.59
CA GLY A 33 0.99 13.17 -1.29
C GLY A 33 0.25 11.96 -1.84
N ALA A 34 0.39 10.80 -1.20
CA ALA A 34 -0.30 9.59 -1.62
C ALA A 34 -1.80 9.72 -1.37
N LYS A 35 -2.59 9.19 -2.29
CA LYS A 35 -4.04 9.22 -2.17
C LYS A 35 -4.57 7.80 -2.30
N PHE A 36 -5.36 7.35 -1.32
CA PHE A 36 -6.05 6.07 -1.43
C PHE A 36 -7.16 6.17 -2.46
N ILE A 37 -7.15 5.28 -3.44
CA ILE A 37 -8.25 5.18 -4.41
C ILE A 37 -8.98 3.84 -4.29
N VAL A 38 -8.33 2.83 -3.71
CA VAL A 38 -8.96 1.59 -3.28
C VAL A 38 -8.38 1.26 -1.91
N ARG A 39 -9.23 0.97 -0.94
CA ARG A 39 -8.76 0.72 0.42
C ARG A 39 -9.56 -0.41 1.07
N GLY A 40 -9.33 -1.63 0.57
CA GLY A 40 -9.96 -2.81 1.14
C GLY A 40 -11.47 -2.88 0.92
N GLY A 41 -11.95 -2.35 -0.20
CA GLY A 41 -13.36 -2.41 -0.52
C GLY A 41 -13.79 -3.80 -0.94
N LYS A 42 -15.09 -3.91 -1.21
CA LYS A 42 -15.67 -5.17 -1.68
C LYS A 42 -15.00 -5.61 -2.96
N GLN A 43 -14.61 -6.88 -3.01
CA GLN A 43 -13.96 -7.41 -4.21
C GLN A 43 -14.43 -8.83 -4.51
N GLU A 44 -14.23 -9.22 -5.75
CA GLU A 44 -14.49 -10.58 -6.20
C GLU A 44 -13.36 -11.01 -7.13
N ILE A 45 -12.73 -12.13 -6.81
CA ILE A 45 -11.63 -12.69 -7.63
C ILE A 45 -12.29 -13.52 -8.73
N ARG A 46 -12.19 -13.05 -9.97
CA ARG A 46 -12.85 -13.70 -11.12
C ARG A 46 -11.96 -14.72 -11.80
N GLU A 47 -10.65 -14.50 -11.76
CA GLU A 47 -9.68 -15.41 -12.40
C GLU A 47 -8.42 -15.45 -11.54
N GLY A 48 -7.81 -16.62 -11.47
CA GLY A 48 -6.58 -16.81 -10.74
C GLY A 48 -6.76 -16.73 -9.23
N GLN A 49 -5.72 -16.28 -8.56
CA GLN A 49 -5.69 -16.17 -7.11
C GLN A 49 -5.26 -14.77 -6.70
N SER A 50 -5.80 -14.31 -5.59
CA SER A 50 -5.41 -13.04 -5.00
C SER A 50 -5.64 -13.12 -3.50
N ARG A 51 -5.11 -12.13 -2.77
CA ARG A 51 -5.30 -12.05 -1.32
C ARG A 51 -6.62 -11.35 -0.99
N ALA A 52 -7.02 -11.42 0.26
CA ALA A 52 -8.34 -10.98 0.71
C ALA A 52 -8.57 -9.48 0.57
N ARG A 53 -7.49 -8.66 0.67
CA ARG A 53 -7.63 -7.21 0.71
C ARG A 53 -6.81 -6.59 -0.43
N THR A 54 -7.44 -5.70 -1.18
CA THR A 54 -6.76 -4.93 -2.24
C THR A 54 -6.71 -3.46 -1.84
N VAL A 55 -5.52 -2.87 -1.97
CA VAL A 55 -5.28 -1.46 -1.68
C VAL A 55 -4.57 -0.84 -2.87
N VAL A 56 -5.04 0.33 -3.32
CA VAL A 56 -4.38 1.07 -4.39
C VAL A 56 -4.19 2.51 -3.91
N LEU A 57 -2.93 2.96 -4.02
CA LEU A 57 -2.58 4.35 -3.73
C LEU A 57 -2.12 5.03 -5.01
N GLU A 58 -2.50 6.29 -5.16
CA GLU A 58 -2.13 7.12 -6.31
C GLU A 58 -1.07 8.13 -5.88
N PHE A 59 -0.03 8.28 -6.71
CA PHE A 59 1.03 9.27 -6.53
C PHE A 59 1.12 10.13 -7.79
N GLN A 60 1.68 11.34 -7.63
CA GLN A 60 1.78 12.28 -8.77
C GLN A 60 2.64 11.73 -9.91
N ASP A 61 3.65 10.91 -9.60
CA ASP A 61 4.52 10.30 -10.59
C ASP A 61 5.22 9.06 -10.03
N TYR A 62 5.92 8.34 -10.90
CA TYR A 62 6.60 7.12 -10.53
C TYR A 62 7.73 7.35 -9.53
N ASP A 63 8.53 8.39 -9.72
CA ASP A 63 9.65 8.68 -8.84
C ASP A 63 9.18 8.97 -7.41
N THR A 64 8.06 9.69 -7.27
CA THR A 64 7.47 9.98 -5.96
C THR A 64 6.97 8.70 -5.29
N ALA A 65 6.32 7.83 -6.06
CA ALA A 65 5.84 6.53 -5.54
C ALA A 65 7.00 5.68 -5.03
N MET A 66 8.10 5.62 -5.77
CA MET A 66 9.31 4.90 -5.39
C MET A 66 9.96 5.53 -4.16
N ALA A 67 10.06 6.85 -4.13
CA ALA A 67 10.67 7.57 -2.99
C ALA A 67 9.89 7.33 -1.71
N CYS A 68 8.57 7.28 -1.79
CA CYS A 68 7.71 7.00 -0.63
C CYS A 68 8.02 5.61 -0.06
N TYR A 69 8.11 4.60 -0.91
CA TYR A 69 8.41 3.24 -0.46
C TYR A 69 9.77 3.15 0.22
N ASN A 70 10.76 3.82 -0.34
CA ASN A 70 12.13 3.78 0.17
C ASN A 70 12.38 4.75 1.34
N SER A 71 11.38 5.55 1.71
CA SER A 71 11.53 6.55 2.77
C SER A 71 11.68 5.89 4.15
N PRO A 72 12.41 6.55 5.07
CA PRO A 72 12.49 6.04 6.46
C PRO A 72 11.11 5.92 7.11
N GLU A 73 10.22 6.85 6.80
CA GLU A 73 8.85 6.84 7.34
C GLU A 73 8.10 5.58 6.93
N TYR A 74 8.15 5.21 5.64
CA TYR A 74 7.45 4.00 5.21
C TYR A 74 8.15 2.73 5.68
N GLN A 75 9.48 2.71 5.72
CA GLN A 75 10.22 1.54 6.18
C GLN A 75 9.89 1.19 7.63
N LYS A 76 9.63 2.19 8.48
CA LYS A 76 9.13 1.97 9.84
C LYS A 76 7.78 1.27 9.83
N ALA A 77 6.87 1.74 8.98
CA ALA A 77 5.56 1.13 8.84
C ALA A 77 5.66 -0.30 8.32
N LEU A 78 6.50 -0.52 7.32
CA LEU A 78 6.70 -1.84 6.73
C LEU A 78 7.21 -2.86 7.75
N ALA A 79 8.07 -2.44 8.67
CA ALA A 79 8.58 -3.31 9.72
C ALA A 79 7.42 -3.85 10.59
N ILE A 80 6.41 -3.04 10.84
CA ILE A 80 5.21 -3.48 11.55
C ILE A 80 4.41 -4.46 10.70
N ARG A 81 4.17 -4.11 9.43
CA ARG A 81 3.33 -4.91 8.53
C ARG A 81 3.91 -6.31 8.28
N LYS A 82 5.22 -6.43 8.14
CA LYS A 82 5.89 -7.70 7.86
C LYS A 82 5.60 -8.78 8.90
N GLU A 83 5.43 -8.37 10.15
CA GLU A 83 5.23 -9.32 11.26
C GLU A 83 3.78 -9.82 11.34
N ILE A 84 2.82 -9.10 10.76
CA ILE A 84 1.40 -9.32 11.01
C ILE A 84 0.59 -9.53 9.74
N SER A 85 1.25 -9.60 8.59
CA SER A 85 0.55 -9.78 7.31
C SER A 85 1.45 -10.44 6.28
N ASN A 86 0.80 -10.95 5.24
CA ASN A 86 1.46 -11.41 4.03
C ASN A 86 0.89 -10.57 2.89
N GLY A 87 1.74 -10.10 1.99
CA GLY A 87 1.26 -9.26 0.92
C GLY A 87 2.17 -9.22 -0.28
N ASP A 88 1.59 -8.78 -1.38
CA ASP A 88 2.29 -8.52 -2.62
C ASP A 88 2.04 -7.07 -2.96
N LEU A 89 3.08 -6.34 -3.32
CA LEU A 89 2.97 -4.93 -3.65
C LEU A 89 3.74 -4.64 -4.93
N VAL A 90 3.08 -3.98 -5.85
CA VAL A 90 3.65 -3.57 -7.13
C VAL A 90 3.57 -2.05 -7.22
N ILE A 91 4.65 -1.42 -7.66
CA ILE A 91 4.66 0.00 -7.97
C ILE A 91 4.70 0.11 -9.47
N VAL A 92 3.69 0.75 -10.06
CA VAL A 92 3.51 0.76 -11.51
C VAL A 92 3.13 2.16 -11.99
N GLU A 93 3.71 2.55 -13.13
CA GLU A 93 3.37 3.82 -13.75
C GLU A 93 2.07 3.68 -14.54
N GLY A 94 1.21 4.69 -14.46
CA GLY A 94 -0.03 4.73 -15.20
C GLY A 94 0.17 5.23 -16.63
N MET A 95 -0.92 5.42 -17.32
CA MET A 95 -0.94 5.91 -18.69
C MET A 95 -0.92 7.42 -18.76
#